data_a617a76440457b9747a33f1e3b68c4b3
#
_entry.id   a617a76440457b9747a33f1e3b68c4b3
#
_cell.length_a   1.000
_cell.length_b   1.000
_cell.length_c   1.000
_cell.angle_alpha   90.00
_cell.angle_beta   90.00
_cell.angle_gamma   90.00
#
_symmetry.space_group_name_H-M   'P 1'
#
loop_
_entity.id
_entity.type
_entity.pdbx_description
1 polymer ?
#
loop_
_entity_poly.entity_id
_entity_poly.type
_entity_poly.pdbx_seq_one_letter_code
_entity_poly.pdbx_strand_id
1 'polypeptide(L)'
;FVTGNVKKLEEVKAILGNTFPLELISHKLDLPELQGEIDEISVKKCQEAARFLRKPVIVEDTSLCFNALKGLPGPYIKWFLEKLKPEGLTKLLTSWEDKSAEAICTFA
;
A
#
# COMPACT_ATOMS: atom_id res chain seq x y z
N PHE A 1 -7.69 0.15 11.81
CA PHE A 1 -7.17 0.02 10.44
C PHE A 1 -7.46 1.31 9.68
N VAL A 2 -6.41 2.00 9.29
CA VAL A 2 -6.53 3.24 8.54
C VAL A 2 -6.73 2.90 7.06
N THR A 3 -7.98 2.86 6.63
CA THR A 3 -8.34 2.59 5.23
C THR A 3 -9.71 3.19 4.92
N GLY A 4 -9.87 3.68 3.70
CA GLY A 4 -11.18 4.02 3.15
C GLY A 4 -11.83 2.87 2.38
N ASN A 5 -11.18 1.71 2.34
CA ASN A 5 -11.63 0.55 1.57
C ASN A 5 -12.19 -0.53 2.49
N VAL A 6 -13.52 -0.65 2.52
CA VAL A 6 -14.23 -1.62 3.37
C VAL A 6 -13.84 -3.06 3.02
N LYS A 7 -13.57 -3.35 1.75
CA LYS A 7 -13.15 -4.69 1.33
C LYS A 7 -11.82 -5.08 1.94
N LYS A 8 -10.88 -4.16 2.04
CA LYS A 8 -9.58 -4.41 2.70
C LYS A 8 -9.78 -4.74 4.17
N LEU A 9 -10.67 -4.03 4.86
CA LEU A 9 -11.00 -4.32 6.25
C LEU A 9 -11.56 -5.73 6.40
N GLU A 10 -12.51 -6.11 5.55
CA GLU A 10 -13.11 -7.44 5.59
C GLU A 10 -12.09 -8.53 5.33
N GLU A 11 -11.19 -8.33 4.36
CA GLU A 11 -10.11 -9.27 4.06
C GLU A 11 -9.17 -9.47 5.25
N VAL A 12 -8.77 -8.38 5.89
CA VAL A 12 -7.89 -8.44 7.07
C VAL A 12 -8.59 -9.13 8.23
N LYS A 13 -9.86 -8.81 8.49
CA LYS A 13 -10.65 -9.49 9.51
C LYS A 13 -10.76 -10.99 9.27
N ALA A 14 -10.96 -11.40 8.03
CA ALA A 14 -11.04 -12.82 7.66
C ALA A 14 -9.71 -13.54 7.93
N ILE A 15 -8.59 -12.91 7.62
CA ILE A 15 -7.25 -13.46 7.85
C ILE A 15 -6.96 -13.61 9.34
N LEU A 16 -7.29 -12.59 10.14
CA LEU A 16 -7.04 -12.60 11.57
C LEU A 16 -7.95 -13.58 12.32
N GLY A 17 -9.14 -13.81 11.80
CA GLY A 17 -10.09 -14.78 12.37
C GLY A 17 -10.81 -14.29 13.64
N ASN A 18 -11.62 -15.18 14.20
CA ASN A 18 -12.47 -14.86 15.35
C ASN A 18 -11.71 -14.84 16.69
N THR A 19 -10.48 -15.33 16.70
CA THR A 19 -9.65 -15.41 17.91
C THR A 19 -8.80 -14.17 18.13
N PHE A 20 -8.81 -13.23 17.18
CA PHE A 20 -8.09 -11.97 17.31
C PHE A 20 -8.65 -11.17 18.49
N PRO A 21 -7.83 -10.80 19.49
CA PRO A 21 -8.32 -10.28 20.76
C PRO A 21 -8.83 -8.84 20.74
N LEU A 22 -8.64 -8.13 19.62
CA LEU A 22 -9.01 -6.73 19.49
C LEU A 22 -10.05 -6.54 18.41
N GLU A 23 -10.91 -5.54 18.60
CA GLU A 23 -11.83 -5.11 17.56
C GLU A 23 -11.10 -4.29 16.53
N LEU A 24 -11.21 -4.65 15.27
CA LEU A 24 -10.60 -3.94 14.16
C LEU A 24 -11.65 -3.03 13.50
N ILE A 25 -11.43 -1.72 13.61
CA ILE A 25 -12.34 -0.71 13.08
C ILE A 25 -11.66 0.01 11.93
N SER A 26 -12.39 0.24 10.84
CA SER A 26 -11.85 1.05 9.74
C SER A 26 -11.93 2.54 10.07
N HIS A 27 -10.93 3.27 9.65
CA HIS A 27 -10.88 4.71 9.81
C HIS A 27 -10.32 5.33 8.53
N LYS A 28 -11.11 6.17 7.88
CA LYS A 28 -10.63 6.90 6.72
C LYS A 28 -9.94 8.16 7.20
N LEU A 29 -8.66 8.29 6.88
CA LEU A 29 -7.85 9.42 7.29
C LEU A 29 -7.08 9.94 6.08
N ASP A 30 -7.14 11.24 5.86
CA ASP A 30 -6.43 11.90 4.79
C ASP A 30 -5.01 12.23 5.26
N LEU A 31 -4.08 11.34 4.96
CA LEU A 31 -2.67 11.47 5.34
C LEU A 31 -1.85 12.00 4.18
N PRO A 32 -0.76 12.74 4.45
CA PRO A 32 0.16 13.17 3.40
C PRO A 32 0.73 11.98 2.64
N GLU A 33 0.85 12.12 1.32
CA GLU A 33 1.54 11.13 0.49
C GLU A 33 3.04 11.36 0.62
N LEU A 34 3.74 10.41 1.24
CA LEU A 34 5.16 10.50 1.52
C LEU A 34 5.98 9.89 0.39
N GLN A 35 7.21 10.37 0.25
CA GLN A 35 8.19 9.82 -0.67
C GLN A 35 9.26 9.07 0.10
N GLY A 36 9.78 8.01 -0.49
CA GLY A 36 10.84 7.21 0.13
C GLY A 36 10.73 5.74 -0.24
N GLU A 37 11.43 4.91 0.49
CA GLU A 37 11.35 3.47 0.35
C GLU A 37 10.06 2.94 0.97
N ILE A 38 9.64 1.75 0.52
CA ILE A 38 8.37 1.14 0.93
C ILE A 38 8.22 1.09 2.46
N ASP A 39 9.21 0.55 3.15
CA ASP A 39 9.14 0.37 4.60
C ASP A 39 9.15 1.71 5.34
N GLU A 40 9.98 2.64 4.89
CA GLU A 40 10.05 3.98 5.46
C GLU A 40 8.72 4.73 5.36
N ILE A 41 8.09 4.67 4.19
CA ILE A 41 6.78 5.29 3.97
C ILE A 41 5.74 4.68 4.90
N SER A 42 5.71 3.36 5.01
CA SER A 42 4.72 2.66 5.84
C SER A 42 4.88 3.00 7.32
N VAL A 43 6.12 3.03 7.81
CA VAL A 43 6.39 3.39 9.21
C VAL A 43 5.96 4.83 9.51
N LYS A 44 6.34 5.77 8.66
CA LYS A 44 5.98 7.18 8.84
C LYS A 44 4.47 7.39 8.77
N LYS A 45 3.81 6.74 7.83
CA LYS A 45 2.36 6.78 7.69
C LYS A 45 1.68 6.26 8.96
N CYS A 46 2.16 5.15 9.49
CA CYS A 46 1.63 4.57 10.71
C CYS A 46 1.80 5.52 11.90
N GLN A 47 2.98 6.12 12.04
CA GLN A 47 3.26 7.08 13.10
C GLN A 47 2.34 8.31 13.03
N GLU A 48 2.13 8.86 11.84
CA GLU A 48 1.23 9.99 11.65
C GLU A 48 -0.21 9.63 12.00
N ALA A 49 -0.67 8.47 11.55
CA ALA A 49 -2.02 8.00 11.86
C ALA A 49 -2.21 7.79 13.37
N ALA A 50 -1.24 7.17 14.03
CA ALA A 50 -1.29 6.92 15.47
C ALA A 50 -1.31 8.24 16.26
N ARG A 51 -0.52 9.22 15.83
CA ARG A 51 -0.48 10.53 16.45
C ARG A 51 -1.82 11.24 16.33
N PHE A 52 -2.42 11.19 15.15
CA PHE A 52 -3.70 11.85 14.90
C PHE A 52 -4.85 11.18 15.65
N LEU A 53 -4.93 9.85 15.60
CA LEU A 53 -6.02 9.10 16.22
C LEU A 53 -5.82 8.85 17.71
N ARG A 54 -4.60 8.95 18.21
CA ARG A 54 -4.21 8.70 19.62
C ARG A 54 -4.63 7.32 20.11
N LYS A 55 -4.45 6.33 19.26
CA LYS A 55 -4.75 4.92 19.56
C LYS A 55 -3.88 4.02 18.69
N PRO A 56 -3.75 2.74 19.04
CA PRO A 56 -3.06 1.79 18.18
C PRO A 56 -3.69 1.73 16.81
N VAL A 57 -2.87 1.72 15.76
CA VAL A 57 -3.33 1.70 14.37
C VAL A 57 -2.57 0.67 13.57
N ILE A 58 -3.19 0.21 12.50
CA ILE A 58 -2.56 -0.59 11.45
C ILE A 58 -2.76 0.18 10.14
N VAL A 59 -1.70 0.33 9.39
CA VAL A 59 -1.75 0.87 8.03
C VAL A 59 -1.28 -0.18 7.04
N GLU A 60 -1.72 -0.05 5.80
CA GLU A 60 -1.33 -0.97 4.73
C GLU A 60 -1.12 -0.17 3.46
N ASP A 61 -0.07 -0.52 2.73
CA ASP A 61 0.20 -0.01 1.40
C ASP A 61 0.54 -1.14 0.44
N THR A 62 0.07 -1.02 -0.79
CA THR A 62 0.40 -1.95 -1.87
C THR A 62 1.31 -1.24 -2.85
N SER A 63 2.38 -1.93 -3.25
CA SER A 63 3.34 -1.46 -4.25
C SER A 63 3.40 -2.43 -5.41
N LEU A 64 3.68 -1.91 -6.60
CA LEU A 64 3.98 -2.72 -7.77
C LEU A 64 5.38 -2.37 -8.25
N CYS A 65 6.25 -3.37 -8.29
CA CYS A 65 7.68 -3.19 -8.53
C CYS A 65 8.11 -3.97 -9.77
N PHE A 66 8.47 -3.26 -10.84
CA PHE A 66 9.01 -3.90 -12.03
C PHE A 66 10.50 -4.15 -11.82
N ASN A 67 10.94 -5.39 -12.06
CA ASN A 67 12.34 -5.76 -11.87
C ASN A 67 13.28 -5.02 -12.82
N ALA A 68 12.87 -4.83 -14.08
CA ALA A 68 13.65 -4.06 -15.04
C ALA A 68 13.86 -2.60 -14.62
N LEU A 69 12.91 -2.02 -13.89
CA LEU A 69 12.97 -0.64 -13.42
C LEU A 69 13.53 -0.52 -11.99
N LYS A 70 14.19 -1.58 -11.52
CA LYS A 70 14.82 -1.62 -10.19
C LYS A 70 13.84 -1.37 -9.04
N GLY A 71 12.61 -1.82 -9.21
CA GLY A 71 11.56 -1.70 -8.20
C GLY A 71 10.57 -0.56 -8.41
N LEU A 72 10.79 0.28 -9.43
CA LEU A 72 9.81 1.32 -9.75
C LEU A 72 8.63 0.74 -10.53
N PRO A 73 7.43 1.34 -10.44
CA PRO A 73 7.07 2.51 -9.65
C PRO A 73 7.02 2.29 -8.14
N GLY A 74 7.02 1.04 -7.64
CA GLY A 74 7.04 0.74 -6.21
C GLY A 74 5.90 1.40 -5.44
N PRO A 75 6.19 2.18 -4.40
CA PRO A 75 5.16 2.81 -3.59
C PRO A 75 4.38 3.91 -4.33
N TYR A 76 4.86 4.34 -5.48
CA TYR A 76 4.21 5.39 -6.29
C TYR A 76 3.22 4.84 -7.30
N ILE A 77 2.90 3.57 -7.23
CA ILE A 77 2.04 2.88 -8.22
C ILE A 77 0.68 3.56 -8.40
N LYS A 78 0.12 4.14 -7.36
CA LYS A 78 -1.15 4.84 -7.42
C LYS A 78 -1.17 5.91 -8.53
N TRP A 79 -0.13 6.73 -8.57
CA TRP A 79 0.01 7.80 -9.56
C TRP A 79 0.17 7.26 -10.97
N PHE A 80 0.99 6.24 -11.11
CA PHE A 80 1.23 5.59 -12.40
C PHE A 80 -0.04 4.94 -12.93
N LEU A 81 -0.77 4.25 -12.07
CA LEU A 81 -2.01 3.58 -12.46
C LEU A 81 -3.09 4.57 -12.88
N GLU A 82 -3.23 5.67 -12.15
CA GLU A 82 -4.18 6.73 -12.49
C GLU A 82 -3.90 7.36 -13.85
N LYS A 83 -2.63 7.62 -14.14
CA LYS A 83 -2.22 8.34 -15.35
C LYS A 83 -2.11 7.42 -16.57
N LEU A 84 -1.52 6.25 -16.40
CA LEU A 84 -1.17 5.38 -17.51
C LEU A 84 -2.17 4.27 -17.75
N LYS A 85 -2.96 3.91 -16.76
CA LYS A 85 -3.84 2.73 -16.75
C LYS A 85 -3.02 1.44 -16.90
N PRO A 86 -3.63 0.25 -16.75
CA PRO A 86 -2.88 -1.01 -16.89
C PRO A 86 -2.16 -1.13 -18.23
N GLU A 87 -2.78 -0.68 -19.31
CA GLU A 87 -2.20 -0.71 -20.66
C GLU A 87 -0.91 0.12 -20.73
N GLY A 88 -0.90 1.29 -20.12
CA GLY A 88 0.28 2.16 -20.08
C GLY A 88 1.40 1.60 -19.23
N LEU A 89 1.06 0.89 -18.15
CA LEU A 89 2.06 0.25 -17.29
C LEU A 89 2.86 -0.79 -18.05
N THR A 90 2.22 -1.63 -18.86
CA THR A 90 2.92 -2.62 -19.68
C THR A 90 3.83 -1.97 -20.72
N LYS A 91 3.41 -0.84 -21.27
CA LYS A 91 4.21 -0.10 -22.25
C LYS A 91 5.50 0.47 -21.68
N LEU A 92 5.57 0.70 -20.36
CA LEU A 92 6.82 1.12 -19.72
C LEU A 92 7.94 0.10 -19.89
N LEU A 93 7.59 -1.16 -20.08
CA LEU A 93 8.56 -2.25 -20.20
C LEU A 93 8.93 -2.60 -21.65
N THR A 94 8.43 -1.85 -22.63
CA THR A 94 8.58 -2.17 -24.06
C THR A 94 10.02 -2.39 -24.47
N SER A 95 10.94 -1.57 -23.99
CA SER A 95 12.37 -1.65 -24.35
C SER A 95 13.17 -2.59 -23.46
N TRP A 96 12.54 -3.23 -22.48
CA TRP A 96 13.20 -4.13 -21.56
C TRP A 96 12.85 -5.58 -21.88
N GLU A 97 13.83 -6.48 -21.77
CA GLU A 97 13.57 -7.91 -21.93
C GLU A 97 12.81 -8.48 -20.75
N ASP A 98 13.19 -8.08 -19.54
CA ASP A 98 12.55 -8.52 -18.32
C ASP A 98 11.20 -7.83 -18.15
N LYS A 99 10.13 -8.61 -18.18
CA LYS A 99 8.74 -8.14 -18.01
C LYS A 99 8.21 -8.48 -16.64
N SER A 100 9.03 -9.04 -15.75
CA SER A 100 8.57 -9.51 -14.45
C SER A 100 8.34 -8.37 -13.47
N ALA A 101 7.46 -8.63 -12.50
CA ALA A 101 7.09 -7.67 -11.48
C ALA A 101 6.76 -8.40 -10.18
N GLU A 102 6.80 -7.64 -9.09
CA GLU A 102 6.36 -8.10 -7.78
C GLU A 102 5.30 -7.14 -7.25
N ALA A 103 4.22 -7.69 -6.71
CA ALA A 103 3.28 -6.92 -5.92
C ALA A 103 3.64 -7.11 -4.45
N ILE A 104 3.85 -6.01 -3.74
CA ILE A 104 4.26 -6.03 -2.34
C ILE A 104 3.22 -5.32 -1.50
N CYS A 105 2.69 -6.02 -0.51
CA CYS A 105 1.76 -5.46 0.47
C CYS A 105 2.52 -5.29 1.79
N THR A 106 2.56 -4.06 2.30
CA THR A 106 3.32 -3.72 3.49
C THR A 106 2.39 -3.24 4.59
N PHE A 107 2.52 -3.82 5.76
CA PHE A 107 1.77 -3.44 6.97
C PHE A 107 2.71 -2.79 7.98
N ALA A 108 2.20 -1.81 8.68
CA ALA A 108 2.88 -1.20 9.81
C ALA A 108 1.90 -0.94 10.96
#